data_cfe14f409f96ce0d4d3255ef4b808940
#
_entry.id   cfe14f409f96ce0d4d3255ef4b808940
#
_cell.length_a   1.000
_cell.length_b   1.000
_cell.length_c   1.000
_cell.angle_alpha   90.00
_cell.angle_beta   90.00
_cell.angle_gamma   90.00
#
_symmetry.space_group_name_H-M   'P 1'
#
loop_
_entity.id
_entity.type
_entity.pdbx_description
1 polymer ?
#
loop_
_entity_poly.entity_id
_entity_poly.type
_entity_poly.pdbx_seq_one_letter_code
_entity_poly.pdbx_strand_id
1 'polypeptide(L)'
;APLHPPREMVLERHIRHVNNFGGGPPVIEARWNNALQELAEGSRLGIPIVFGTDPRNANPRSGFAQWPPQLGQAATRDAGLVRELARLANEQQRAVGVRFHIAPMADVATEPRWPRIPGTFGEDAPLCAELIRAYIEGLQGAGGIGPESVICSVKHFPGDGPVVDGFDPHNAYGTYQAYPGGQFEYHLIPFRAALEAGAGAVMTDYAIPLGIDAVAAAFSEKLIAGLLRGEMGFQGVVVTDW
;
A
#
# COMPACT_ATOMS: atom_id res chain seq x y z
N ALA A 1 6.71 -1.28 21.08
CA ALA A 1 6.33 -0.08 21.84
C ALA A 1 6.77 1.14 21.02
N PRO A 2 6.02 2.24 21.01
CA PRO A 2 6.46 3.46 20.33
C PRO A 2 7.77 3.94 20.96
N LEU A 3 8.68 4.45 20.12
CA LEU A 3 9.98 4.99 20.58
C LEU A 3 9.81 6.20 21.51
N HIS A 4 8.65 6.85 21.47
CA HIS A 4 8.31 8.02 22.27
C HIS A 4 6.88 7.92 22.79
N PRO A 5 6.57 8.54 23.96
CA PRO A 5 5.21 8.61 24.45
C PRO A 5 4.26 9.29 23.44
N PRO A 6 3.02 8.81 23.29
CA PRO A 6 2.06 9.38 22.32
C PRO A 6 1.88 10.90 22.42
N ARG A 7 1.88 11.43 23.64
CA ARG A 7 1.77 12.88 23.88
C ARG A 7 2.96 13.65 23.28
N GLU A 8 4.17 13.18 23.49
CA GLU A 8 5.40 13.77 22.90
C GLU A 8 5.33 13.74 21.37
N MET A 9 4.96 12.57 20.81
CA MET A 9 4.84 12.42 19.35
C MET A 9 3.88 13.44 18.74
N VAL A 10 2.72 13.61 19.34
CA VAL A 10 1.65 14.46 18.77
C VAL A 10 1.90 15.94 19.04
N LEU A 11 2.24 16.33 20.28
CA LEU A 11 2.29 17.74 20.67
C LEU A 11 3.65 18.41 20.46
N GLU A 12 4.74 17.65 20.61
CA GLU A 12 6.10 18.22 20.56
C GLU A 12 6.77 17.93 19.22
N ARG A 13 6.62 16.70 18.69
CA ARG A 13 7.21 16.32 17.41
C ARG A 13 6.27 16.53 16.22
N HIS A 14 5.03 16.92 16.46
CA HIS A 14 4.01 17.18 15.45
C HIS A 14 3.77 16.03 14.46
N ILE A 15 3.91 14.79 14.90
CA ILE A 15 3.64 13.61 14.06
C ILE A 15 2.14 13.56 13.76
N ARG A 16 1.79 13.46 12.47
CA ARG A 16 0.42 13.45 11.97
C ARG A 16 0.08 12.22 11.11
N HIS A 17 1.05 11.36 10.87
CA HIS A 17 0.83 10.07 10.20
C HIS A 17 1.30 8.97 11.13
N VAL A 18 0.41 8.06 11.48
CA VAL A 18 0.69 6.96 12.41
C VAL A 18 0.27 5.66 11.76
N ASN A 19 1.23 4.77 11.59
CA ASN A 19 0.95 3.44 11.12
C ASN A 19 0.60 2.54 12.29
N ASN A 20 -0.61 1.97 12.28
CA ASN A 20 -1.13 1.10 13.32
C ASN A 20 -1.42 -0.28 12.73
N PHE A 21 -0.61 -1.27 13.08
CA PHE A 21 -0.76 -2.64 12.59
C PHE A 21 -1.85 -3.45 13.34
N GLY A 22 -2.50 -2.84 14.34
CA GLY A 22 -3.48 -3.53 15.16
C GLY A 22 -2.85 -4.56 16.10
N GLY A 23 -3.66 -5.44 16.61
CA GLY A 23 -3.19 -6.53 17.48
C GLY A 23 -4.01 -6.69 18.74
N GLY A 24 -5.19 -6.09 18.78
CA GLY A 24 -6.15 -6.20 19.88
C GLY A 24 -7.60 -6.08 19.41
N PRO A 25 -8.56 -6.10 20.31
CA PRO A 25 -9.95 -5.86 19.97
C PRO A 25 -10.15 -4.50 19.28
N PRO A 26 -10.91 -4.42 18.17
CA PRO A 26 -11.12 -3.18 17.41
C PRO A 26 -11.63 -2.00 18.27
N VAL A 27 -12.41 -2.27 19.31
CA VAL A 27 -12.89 -1.23 20.23
C VAL A 27 -11.75 -0.55 21.02
N ILE A 28 -10.71 -1.28 21.34
CA ILE A 28 -9.52 -0.72 22.03
C ILE A 28 -8.76 0.19 21.08
N GLU A 29 -8.59 -0.25 19.84
CA GLU A 29 -7.96 0.55 18.81
C GLU A 29 -8.73 1.85 18.54
N ALA A 30 -10.05 1.77 18.36
CA ALA A 30 -10.88 2.95 18.15
C ALA A 30 -10.75 3.97 19.30
N ARG A 31 -10.75 3.50 20.55
CA ARG A 31 -10.53 4.37 21.72
C ARG A 31 -9.15 5.01 21.73
N TRP A 32 -8.11 4.26 21.38
CA TRP A 32 -6.74 4.77 21.29
C TRP A 32 -6.60 5.82 20.18
N ASN A 33 -7.15 5.55 19.00
CA ASN A 33 -7.14 6.48 17.88
C ASN A 33 -7.90 7.77 18.24
N ASN A 34 -9.07 7.68 18.90
CA ASN A 34 -9.82 8.84 19.34
C ASN A 34 -9.03 9.69 20.35
N ALA A 35 -8.37 9.06 21.34
CA ALA A 35 -7.56 9.78 22.32
C ALA A 35 -6.37 10.53 21.66
N LEU A 36 -5.78 9.97 20.62
CA LEU A 36 -4.74 10.67 19.83
C LEU A 36 -5.32 11.82 18.99
N GLN A 37 -6.52 11.66 18.42
CA GLN A 37 -7.19 12.76 17.72
C GLN A 37 -7.49 13.93 18.67
N GLU A 38 -8.00 13.67 19.88
CA GLU A 38 -8.22 14.70 20.90
C GLU A 38 -6.92 15.47 21.23
N LEU A 39 -5.79 14.75 21.36
CA LEU A 39 -4.48 15.39 21.55
C LEU A 39 -4.09 16.26 20.35
N ALA A 40 -4.34 15.80 19.12
CA ALA A 40 -4.02 16.53 17.92
C ALA A 40 -4.88 17.79 17.75
N GLU A 41 -6.19 17.68 18.00
CA GLU A 41 -7.14 18.83 17.99
C GLU A 41 -6.76 19.89 19.03
N GLY A 42 -6.31 19.49 20.22
CA GLY A 42 -5.81 20.37 21.26
C GLY A 42 -4.46 21.04 20.97
N SER A 43 -3.79 20.68 19.88
CA SER A 43 -2.53 21.31 19.47
C SER A 43 -2.73 22.66 18.78
N ARG A 44 -1.64 23.46 18.68
CA ARG A 44 -1.69 24.83 18.13
C ARG A 44 -2.41 24.96 16.76
N LEU A 45 -2.28 23.96 15.89
CA LEU A 45 -2.86 23.99 14.54
C LEU A 45 -4.11 23.11 14.41
N GLY A 46 -4.39 22.25 15.37
CA GLY A 46 -5.53 21.33 15.33
C GLY A 46 -5.54 20.34 14.17
N ILE A 47 -4.38 20.09 13.53
CA ILE A 47 -4.29 19.20 12.37
C ILE A 47 -4.54 17.75 12.84
N PRO A 48 -5.52 17.05 12.27
CA PRO A 48 -5.84 15.67 12.66
C PRO A 48 -4.73 14.69 12.25
N ILE A 49 -4.72 13.53 12.91
CA ILE A 49 -3.82 12.40 12.58
C ILE A 49 -4.46 11.55 11.51
N VAL A 50 -3.68 11.15 10.51
CA VAL A 50 -4.02 10.09 9.56
C VAL A 50 -3.49 8.76 10.11
N PHE A 51 -4.39 7.86 10.45
CA PHE A 51 -4.04 6.49 10.82
C PHE A 51 -3.98 5.61 9.59
N GLY A 52 -2.83 4.95 9.42
CA GLY A 52 -2.57 3.99 8.36
C GLY A 52 -2.46 2.55 8.89
N THR A 53 -2.65 1.58 8.01
CA THR A 53 -2.45 0.16 8.32
C THR A 53 -2.13 -0.66 7.08
N ASP A 54 -1.39 -1.74 7.26
CA ASP A 54 -1.36 -2.84 6.29
C ASP A 54 -2.67 -3.62 6.27
N PRO A 55 -2.91 -4.47 5.25
CA PRO A 55 -4.11 -5.30 5.16
C PRO A 55 -4.32 -6.15 6.42
N ARG A 56 -5.47 -5.98 7.07
CA ARG A 56 -5.80 -6.69 8.31
C ARG A 56 -6.67 -7.92 8.11
N ASN A 57 -7.34 -7.99 6.98
CA ASN A 57 -8.30 -9.04 6.67
C ASN A 57 -7.64 -10.37 6.23
N ALA A 58 -6.30 -10.41 6.18
CA ALA A 58 -5.49 -11.63 6.05
C ALA A 58 -4.61 -11.87 7.29
N ASN A 59 -4.90 -11.16 8.42
CA ASN A 59 -4.18 -11.29 9.68
C ASN A 59 -5.16 -11.74 10.79
N PRO A 60 -5.14 -13.01 11.21
CA PRO A 60 -6.08 -13.55 12.21
C PRO A 60 -6.05 -12.85 13.57
N ARG A 61 -5.00 -12.09 13.87
CA ARG A 61 -4.84 -11.36 15.13
C ARG A 61 -5.50 -9.97 15.11
N SER A 62 -6.01 -9.53 13.96
CA SER A 62 -6.50 -8.16 13.79
C SER A 62 -7.87 -7.89 14.40
N GLY A 63 -8.66 -8.92 14.68
CA GLY A 63 -10.06 -8.80 15.11
C GLY A 63 -11.04 -8.39 14.01
N PHE A 64 -10.57 -8.25 12.76
CA PHE A 64 -11.40 -7.98 11.58
C PHE A 64 -11.85 -9.28 10.91
N ALA A 65 -12.86 -9.20 10.05
CA ALA A 65 -13.25 -10.32 9.20
C ALA A 65 -12.07 -10.82 8.38
N GLN A 66 -11.96 -12.13 8.22
CA GLN A 66 -10.81 -12.76 7.58
C GLN A 66 -11.18 -13.41 6.25
N TRP A 67 -10.30 -13.24 5.27
CA TRP A 67 -10.35 -13.88 3.96
C TRP A 67 -8.94 -14.14 3.42
N PRO A 68 -8.79 -14.91 2.33
CA PRO A 68 -7.49 -15.21 1.75
C PRO A 68 -6.69 -13.94 1.38
N PRO A 69 -5.34 -13.99 1.42
CA PRO A 69 -4.50 -12.94 0.89
C PRO A 69 -4.74 -12.73 -0.61
N GLN A 70 -4.15 -11.69 -1.20
CA GLN A 70 -4.42 -11.26 -2.58
C GLN A 70 -4.26 -12.39 -3.60
N LEU A 71 -3.27 -13.27 -3.45
CA LEU A 71 -3.09 -14.43 -4.35
C LEU A 71 -4.29 -15.38 -4.32
N GLY A 72 -4.83 -15.64 -3.11
CA GLY A 72 -6.05 -16.45 -2.96
C GLY A 72 -7.28 -15.78 -3.55
N GLN A 73 -7.37 -14.45 -3.46
CA GLN A 73 -8.42 -13.67 -4.13
C GLN A 73 -8.28 -13.76 -5.66
N ALA A 74 -7.05 -13.64 -6.19
CA ALA A 74 -6.76 -13.74 -7.61
C ALA A 74 -7.13 -15.11 -8.21
N ALA A 75 -7.03 -16.18 -7.42
CA ALA A 75 -7.43 -17.52 -7.85
C ALA A 75 -8.91 -17.62 -8.23
N THR A 76 -9.75 -16.71 -7.72
CA THR A 76 -11.18 -16.65 -8.07
C THR A 76 -11.43 -16.04 -9.46
N ARG A 77 -10.52 -15.20 -9.95
CA ARG A 77 -10.66 -14.36 -11.16
C ARG A 77 -11.94 -13.51 -11.17
N ASP A 78 -12.42 -13.14 -9.98
CA ASP A 78 -13.66 -12.38 -9.80
C ASP A 78 -13.38 -10.98 -9.23
N ALA A 79 -13.31 -9.99 -10.11
CA ALA A 79 -13.11 -8.59 -9.76
C ALA A 79 -14.25 -8.03 -8.90
N GLY A 80 -15.48 -8.54 -9.09
CA GLY A 80 -16.65 -8.16 -8.29
C GLY A 80 -16.46 -8.59 -6.82
N LEU A 81 -16.01 -9.81 -6.61
CA LEU A 81 -15.68 -10.33 -5.27
C LEU A 81 -14.55 -9.49 -4.62
N VAL A 82 -13.47 -9.22 -5.36
CA VAL A 82 -12.35 -8.41 -4.83
C VAL A 82 -12.82 -7.01 -4.42
N ARG A 83 -13.65 -6.36 -5.24
CA ARG A 83 -14.25 -5.05 -4.91
C ARG A 83 -15.08 -5.13 -3.64
N GLU A 84 -15.91 -6.15 -3.48
CA GLU A 84 -16.76 -6.30 -2.29
C GLU A 84 -15.93 -6.56 -1.02
N LEU A 85 -14.90 -7.41 -1.07
CA LEU A 85 -13.99 -7.63 0.05
C LEU A 85 -13.28 -6.32 0.45
N ALA A 86 -12.82 -5.54 -0.53
CA ALA A 86 -12.20 -4.24 -0.30
C ALA A 86 -13.19 -3.22 0.30
N ARG A 87 -14.46 -3.22 -0.13
CA ARG A 87 -15.53 -2.39 0.45
C ARG A 87 -15.78 -2.75 1.92
N LEU A 88 -15.83 -4.03 2.26
CA LEU A 88 -15.95 -4.49 3.64
C LEU A 88 -14.72 -4.10 4.48
N ALA A 89 -13.52 -4.17 3.91
CA ALA A 89 -12.29 -3.71 4.56
C ALA A 89 -12.36 -2.20 4.84
N ASN A 90 -12.86 -1.38 3.91
CA ASN A 90 -13.09 0.04 4.11
C ASN A 90 -13.98 0.30 5.32
N GLU A 91 -15.15 -0.35 5.40
CA GLU A 91 -16.09 -0.15 6.51
C GLU A 91 -15.45 -0.48 7.86
N GLN A 92 -14.73 -1.61 7.95
CA GLN A 92 -14.09 -2.03 9.18
C GLN A 92 -12.95 -1.10 9.60
N GLN A 93 -12.14 -0.64 8.66
CA GLN A 93 -11.04 0.29 8.92
C GLN A 93 -11.56 1.66 9.35
N ARG A 94 -12.59 2.19 8.69
CA ARG A 94 -13.23 3.44 9.09
C ARG A 94 -13.84 3.37 10.48
N ALA A 95 -14.42 2.23 10.84
CA ALA A 95 -15.02 2.04 12.17
C ALA A 95 -14.01 2.19 13.32
N VAL A 96 -12.73 1.95 13.07
CA VAL A 96 -11.64 2.17 14.04
C VAL A 96 -10.85 3.46 13.78
N GLY A 97 -11.26 4.29 12.83
CA GLY A 97 -10.63 5.57 12.53
C GLY A 97 -9.44 5.50 11.54
N VAL A 98 -9.18 4.35 10.92
CA VAL A 98 -8.13 4.21 9.89
C VAL A 98 -8.63 4.80 8.58
N ARG A 99 -7.77 5.59 7.90
CA ARG A 99 -8.06 6.30 6.66
C ARG A 99 -7.01 6.10 5.57
N PHE A 100 -5.96 5.34 5.87
CA PHE A 100 -4.87 5.07 4.94
C PHE A 100 -4.53 3.57 4.95
N HIS A 101 -4.54 2.95 3.77
CA HIS A 101 -4.33 1.52 3.59
C HIS A 101 -3.08 1.26 2.76
N ILE A 102 -2.08 0.59 3.36
CA ILE A 102 -0.79 0.31 2.73
C ILE A 102 -0.89 -0.94 1.86
N ALA A 103 -1.74 -0.86 0.86
CA ALA A 103 -2.02 -1.87 -0.17
C ALA A 103 -2.86 -1.21 -1.28
N PRO A 104 -3.11 -1.92 -2.39
CA PRO A 104 -2.69 -3.28 -2.73
C PRO A 104 -1.24 -3.38 -3.17
N MET A 105 -0.68 -4.62 -3.16
CA MET A 105 0.56 -4.93 -3.84
C MET A 105 0.29 -5.10 -5.33
N ALA A 106 0.81 -4.15 -6.14
CA ALA A 106 0.72 -4.17 -7.60
C ALA A 106 1.91 -4.90 -8.25
N ASP A 107 2.72 -5.53 -7.43
CA ASP A 107 3.88 -6.31 -7.84
C ASP A 107 3.47 -7.53 -8.67
N VAL A 108 4.02 -7.67 -9.87
CA VAL A 108 3.79 -8.84 -10.73
C VAL A 108 4.81 -9.91 -10.37
N ALA A 109 4.37 -11.02 -9.79
CA ALA A 109 5.19 -12.05 -9.16
C ALA A 109 5.90 -12.95 -10.19
N THR A 110 6.86 -12.41 -10.94
CA THR A 110 7.59 -13.13 -12.01
C THR A 110 8.76 -13.97 -11.50
N GLU A 111 9.22 -13.77 -10.26
CA GLU A 111 10.25 -14.59 -9.64
C GLU A 111 9.62 -15.58 -8.64
N PRO A 112 9.53 -16.88 -8.98
CA PRO A 112 8.78 -17.86 -8.17
C PRO A 112 9.40 -18.18 -6.80
N ARG A 113 10.67 -17.78 -6.57
CA ARG A 113 11.36 -17.96 -5.27
C ARG A 113 11.10 -16.82 -4.30
N TRP A 114 10.48 -15.73 -4.76
CA TRP A 114 10.21 -14.55 -3.93
C TRP A 114 9.18 -14.86 -2.83
N PRO A 115 9.49 -14.62 -1.53
CA PRO A 115 8.64 -15.06 -0.42
C PRO A 115 7.35 -14.24 -0.28
N ARG A 116 7.22 -13.09 -0.96
CA ARG A 116 6.05 -12.20 -0.83
C ARG A 116 4.95 -12.43 -1.86
N ILE A 117 5.10 -13.42 -2.74
CA ILE A 117 4.08 -13.80 -3.75
C ILE A 117 2.65 -13.88 -3.18
N PRO A 118 2.40 -14.44 -1.97
CA PRO A 118 1.04 -14.50 -1.42
C PRO A 118 0.35 -13.14 -1.25
N GLY A 119 1.11 -12.06 -1.11
CA GLY A 119 0.59 -10.70 -0.99
C GLY A 119 0.23 -10.05 -2.33
N THR A 120 0.56 -10.68 -3.47
CA THR A 120 0.31 -10.17 -4.83
C THR A 120 -0.92 -10.81 -5.46
N PHE A 121 -1.39 -10.27 -6.58
CA PHE A 121 -2.40 -10.93 -7.42
C PHE A 121 -1.81 -11.93 -8.43
N GLY A 122 -0.52 -12.28 -8.30
CA GLY A 122 0.15 -13.29 -9.11
C GLY A 122 1.05 -12.73 -10.20
N GLU A 123 1.27 -13.54 -11.26
CA GLU A 123 2.26 -13.28 -12.32
C GLU A 123 1.66 -12.71 -13.63
N ASP A 124 0.32 -12.72 -13.75
CA ASP A 124 -0.40 -12.22 -14.93
C ASP A 124 -0.71 -10.73 -14.75
N ALA A 125 0.06 -9.85 -15.39
CA ALA A 125 -0.09 -8.42 -15.21
C ALA A 125 -1.46 -7.87 -15.64
N PRO A 126 -2.11 -8.34 -16.71
CA PRO A 126 -3.50 -7.97 -17.05
C PRO A 126 -4.50 -8.35 -15.94
N LEU A 127 -4.42 -9.56 -15.40
CA LEU A 127 -5.28 -9.96 -14.26
C LEU A 127 -4.99 -9.12 -13.01
N CYS A 128 -3.71 -8.90 -12.70
CA CYS A 128 -3.32 -8.01 -11.61
C CYS A 128 -3.94 -6.62 -11.78
N ALA A 129 -3.88 -6.04 -12.97
CA ALA A 129 -4.45 -4.72 -13.27
C ALA A 129 -5.95 -4.65 -13.06
N GLU A 130 -6.70 -5.67 -13.50
CA GLU A 130 -8.14 -5.78 -13.28
C GLU A 130 -8.48 -5.83 -11.78
N LEU A 131 -7.78 -6.69 -11.03
CA LEU A 131 -8.06 -6.88 -9.60
C LEU A 131 -7.58 -5.69 -8.74
N ILE A 132 -6.47 -5.04 -9.11
CA ILE A 132 -5.99 -3.79 -8.49
C ILE A 132 -7.04 -2.68 -8.63
N ARG A 133 -7.60 -2.49 -9.84
CA ARG A 133 -8.68 -1.52 -10.07
C ARG A 133 -9.86 -1.79 -9.15
N ALA A 134 -10.35 -3.03 -9.11
CA ALA A 134 -11.46 -3.44 -8.27
C ALA A 134 -11.19 -3.22 -6.77
N TYR A 135 -9.98 -3.52 -6.33
CA TYR A 135 -9.54 -3.32 -4.95
C TYR A 135 -9.57 -1.83 -4.54
N ILE A 136 -9.02 -0.95 -5.40
CA ILE A 136 -9.01 0.49 -5.16
C ILE A 136 -10.44 1.06 -5.16
N GLU A 137 -11.27 0.68 -6.12
CA GLU A 137 -12.68 1.08 -6.17
C GLU A 137 -13.46 0.66 -4.92
N GLY A 138 -13.16 -0.51 -4.35
CA GLY A 138 -13.77 -0.98 -3.11
C GLY A 138 -13.36 -0.17 -1.88
N LEU A 139 -12.08 0.18 -1.76
CA LEU A 139 -11.55 0.95 -0.63
C LEU A 139 -11.78 2.45 -0.74
N GLN A 140 -11.58 3.04 -1.92
CA GLN A 140 -11.69 4.49 -2.10
C GLN A 140 -13.07 4.94 -2.58
N GLY A 141 -13.82 4.03 -3.23
CA GLY A 141 -15.06 4.32 -3.95
C GLY A 141 -14.81 4.56 -5.44
N ALA A 142 -15.72 4.06 -6.30
CA ALA A 142 -15.64 4.21 -7.76
C ALA A 142 -15.76 5.66 -8.25
N GLY A 143 -16.27 6.56 -7.41
CA GLY A 143 -16.38 8.00 -7.69
C GLY A 143 -15.13 8.81 -7.34
N GLY A 144 -14.04 8.15 -6.94
CA GLY A 144 -12.82 8.81 -6.48
C GLY A 144 -12.78 9.03 -4.96
N ILE A 145 -11.75 9.76 -4.49
CA ILE A 145 -11.52 9.98 -3.06
C ILE A 145 -12.56 10.96 -2.49
N GLY A 146 -13.20 10.57 -1.41
CA GLY A 146 -14.20 11.34 -0.68
C GLY A 146 -14.21 11.06 0.82
N PRO A 147 -15.19 11.60 1.57
CA PRO A 147 -15.27 11.45 3.03
C PRO A 147 -15.37 10.00 3.50
N GLU A 148 -15.90 9.11 2.68
CA GLU A 148 -16.08 7.70 2.95
C GLU A 148 -14.89 6.84 2.49
N SER A 149 -13.85 7.43 1.94
CA SER A 149 -12.69 6.70 1.42
C SER A 149 -11.72 6.27 2.51
N VAL A 150 -11.12 5.09 2.31
CA VAL A 150 -9.82 4.71 2.87
C VAL A 150 -8.82 4.75 1.72
N ILE A 151 -7.84 5.64 1.81
CA ILE A 151 -6.89 5.91 0.72
C ILE A 151 -5.95 4.72 0.55
N CYS A 152 -5.82 4.23 -0.69
CA CYS A 152 -4.87 3.18 -1.03
C CYS A 152 -3.46 3.74 -1.27
N SER A 153 -2.45 3.08 -0.70
CA SER A 153 -1.04 3.24 -1.08
C SER A 153 -0.60 2.02 -1.87
N VAL A 154 -0.64 2.14 -3.19
CA VAL A 154 -0.27 1.05 -4.09
C VAL A 154 1.23 0.82 -4.04
N LYS A 155 1.68 -0.43 -3.95
CA LYS A 155 3.08 -0.77 -3.68
C LYS A 155 3.54 -2.00 -4.47
N HIS A 156 4.85 -2.16 -4.69
CA HIS A 156 5.98 -1.27 -4.42
C HIS A 156 6.53 -0.75 -5.75
N PHE A 157 6.30 0.49 -6.06
CA PHE A 157 6.65 1.06 -7.37
C PHE A 157 8.17 1.07 -7.62
N PRO A 158 8.66 0.59 -8.78
CA PRO A 158 7.94 0.21 -10.02
C PRO A 158 7.56 -1.28 -10.13
N GLY A 159 7.63 -2.05 -9.07
CA GLY A 159 7.24 -3.46 -8.99
C GLY A 159 8.32 -4.35 -8.41
N ASP A 160 8.10 -4.91 -7.23
CA ASP A 160 9.05 -5.73 -6.47
C ASP A 160 9.12 -7.21 -6.93
N GLY A 161 8.23 -7.62 -7.87
CA GLY A 161 8.14 -9.02 -8.28
C GLY A 161 9.36 -9.63 -8.98
N PRO A 162 10.19 -8.88 -9.77
CA PRO A 162 11.34 -9.44 -10.48
C PRO A 162 12.65 -9.38 -9.69
N VAL A 163 12.61 -9.62 -8.37
CA VAL A 163 13.81 -9.64 -7.52
C VAL A 163 14.82 -10.68 -7.96
N VAL A 164 16.10 -10.31 -8.00
CA VAL A 164 17.17 -11.22 -8.41
C VAL A 164 17.28 -12.37 -7.41
N ASP A 165 17.28 -13.61 -7.94
CA ASP A 165 17.39 -14.86 -7.17
C ASP A 165 16.32 -15.08 -6.09
N GLY A 166 15.22 -14.34 -6.13
CA GLY A 166 14.15 -14.42 -5.16
C GLY A 166 14.44 -13.70 -3.84
N PHE A 167 15.52 -12.95 -3.77
CA PHE A 167 15.94 -12.26 -2.54
C PHE A 167 15.13 -10.97 -2.32
N ASP A 168 14.45 -10.93 -1.19
CA ASP A 168 13.59 -9.80 -0.80
C ASP A 168 14.41 -8.54 -0.45
N PRO A 169 14.06 -7.36 -0.99
CA PRO A 169 14.83 -6.13 -0.83
C PRO A 169 14.79 -5.51 0.57
N HIS A 170 14.02 -6.04 1.52
CA HIS A 170 14.16 -5.69 2.94
C HIS A 170 15.49 -6.12 3.54
N ASN A 171 16.28 -6.90 2.82
CA ASN A 171 17.56 -7.41 3.24
C ASN A 171 18.70 -6.91 2.33
N ALA A 172 19.86 -6.66 2.88
CA ALA A 172 21.01 -6.15 2.12
C ALA A 172 21.43 -7.04 0.93
N TYR A 173 21.11 -8.33 0.96
CA TYR A 173 21.37 -9.26 -0.14
C TYR A 173 20.30 -9.21 -1.25
N GLY A 174 19.15 -8.56 -1.03
CA GLY A 174 18.05 -8.40 -1.98
C GLY A 174 18.09 -7.07 -2.73
N THR A 175 19.27 -6.56 -3.05
CA THR A 175 19.46 -5.20 -3.57
C THR A 175 18.88 -4.96 -4.97
N TYR A 176 18.72 -6.00 -5.80
CA TYR A 176 18.51 -5.81 -7.24
C TYR A 176 17.23 -6.44 -7.77
N GLN A 177 16.65 -5.76 -8.75
CA GLN A 177 15.60 -6.28 -9.63
C GLN A 177 16.15 -6.40 -11.05
N ALA A 178 15.69 -7.43 -11.78
CA ALA A 178 16.07 -7.63 -13.17
C ALA A 178 14.82 -7.88 -14.03
N TYR A 179 14.85 -7.38 -15.26
CA TYR A 179 13.75 -7.47 -16.21
C TYR A 179 14.21 -8.24 -17.47
N PRO A 180 14.29 -9.58 -17.41
CA PRO A 180 14.72 -10.40 -18.54
C PRO A 180 13.87 -10.12 -19.79
N GLY A 181 14.50 -10.03 -20.95
CA GLY A 181 13.81 -9.72 -22.20
C GLY A 181 13.27 -8.29 -22.30
N GLY A 182 13.72 -7.37 -21.44
CA GLY A 182 13.27 -5.97 -21.46
C GLY A 182 11.85 -5.76 -20.96
N GLN A 183 11.34 -6.64 -20.11
CA GLN A 183 9.93 -6.68 -19.66
C GLN A 183 9.58 -5.66 -18.56
N PHE A 184 10.29 -4.55 -18.44
CA PHE A 184 9.98 -3.51 -17.44
C PHE A 184 8.56 -2.99 -17.56
N GLU A 185 8.09 -2.69 -18.78
CA GLU A 185 6.74 -2.19 -19.03
C GLU A 185 5.63 -3.16 -18.59
N TYR A 186 5.90 -4.47 -18.62
CA TYR A 186 4.95 -5.48 -18.14
C TYR A 186 4.66 -5.32 -16.64
N HIS A 187 5.67 -4.95 -15.86
CA HIS A 187 5.52 -4.70 -14.42
C HIS A 187 4.80 -3.38 -14.11
N LEU A 188 4.76 -2.43 -15.05
CA LEU A 188 4.05 -1.16 -14.88
C LEU A 188 2.53 -1.26 -15.17
N ILE A 189 2.06 -2.32 -15.82
CA ILE A 189 0.64 -2.48 -16.18
C ILE A 189 -0.29 -2.33 -14.96
N PRO A 190 -0.08 -3.01 -13.81
CA PRO A 190 -0.95 -2.86 -12.65
C PRO A 190 -0.87 -1.47 -12.01
N PHE A 191 0.30 -0.81 -12.06
CA PHE A 191 0.44 0.56 -11.55
C PHE A 191 -0.32 1.56 -12.40
N ARG A 192 -0.27 1.45 -13.73
CA ARG A 192 -1.08 2.30 -14.63
C ARG A 192 -2.56 2.14 -14.31
N ALA A 193 -3.04 0.90 -14.17
CA ALA A 193 -4.42 0.62 -13.78
C ALA A 193 -4.80 1.19 -12.42
N ALA A 194 -3.87 1.16 -11.45
CA ALA A 194 -4.07 1.76 -10.14
C ALA A 194 -4.24 3.28 -10.21
N LEU A 195 -3.41 3.97 -11.01
CA LEU A 195 -3.52 5.42 -11.19
C LEU A 195 -4.81 5.80 -11.91
N GLU A 196 -5.19 5.05 -12.94
CA GLU A 196 -6.48 5.24 -13.63
C GLU A 196 -7.69 5.02 -12.71
N ALA A 197 -7.59 4.11 -11.74
CA ALA A 197 -8.59 3.91 -10.68
C ALA A 197 -8.56 4.99 -9.61
N GLY A 198 -7.64 5.96 -9.70
CA GLY A 198 -7.54 7.09 -8.78
C GLY A 198 -6.82 6.78 -7.46
N ALA A 199 -5.87 5.86 -7.44
CA ALA A 199 -5.06 5.60 -6.24
C ALA A 199 -4.50 6.89 -5.63
N GLY A 200 -4.75 7.13 -4.34
CA GLY A 200 -4.34 8.37 -3.67
C GLY A 200 -2.88 8.42 -3.27
N ALA A 201 -2.23 7.26 -3.14
CA ALA A 201 -0.82 7.17 -2.79
C ALA A 201 -0.12 6.03 -3.54
N VAL A 202 1.20 6.18 -3.72
CA VAL A 202 2.09 5.15 -4.26
C VAL A 202 3.30 5.04 -3.35
N MET A 203 3.62 3.82 -2.93
CA MET A 203 4.82 3.51 -2.16
C MET A 203 5.90 3.00 -3.08
N THR A 204 7.12 3.50 -2.90
CA THR A 204 8.29 3.11 -3.69
C THR A 204 8.93 1.83 -3.16
N ASP A 205 9.71 1.18 -4.03
CA ASP A 205 10.49 -0.01 -3.72
C ASP A 205 11.89 0.34 -3.16
N TYR A 206 12.49 -0.59 -2.44
CA TYR A 206 13.87 -0.51 -1.94
C TYR A 206 14.93 -0.88 -2.98
N ALA A 207 14.59 -1.73 -3.96
CA ALA A 207 15.57 -2.32 -4.85
C ALA A 207 16.06 -1.35 -5.93
N ILE A 208 17.22 -1.69 -6.50
CA ILE A 208 17.82 -1.04 -7.67
C ILE A 208 17.34 -1.78 -8.91
N PRO A 209 16.59 -1.13 -9.82
CA PRO A 209 16.09 -1.74 -11.05
C PRO A 209 17.20 -1.76 -12.12
N LEU A 210 17.86 -2.91 -12.27
CA LEU A 210 18.97 -3.09 -13.21
C LEU A 210 18.60 -2.73 -14.65
N GLY A 211 19.45 -1.93 -15.29
CA GLY A 211 19.23 -1.46 -16.66
C GLY A 211 18.25 -0.28 -16.77
N ILE A 212 17.60 0.11 -15.67
CA ILE A 212 16.70 1.27 -15.60
C ILE A 212 17.40 2.43 -14.89
N ASP A 213 17.87 2.21 -13.64
CA ASP A 213 18.62 3.22 -12.90
C ASP A 213 19.74 2.55 -12.08
N ALA A 214 20.66 3.38 -11.57
CA ALA A 214 21.80 2.95 -10.74
C ALA A 214 21.56 3.15 -9.23
N VAL A 215 20.39 3.66 -8.85
CA VAL A 215 19.98 3.91 -7.45
C VAL A 215 18.67 3.19 -7.16
N ALA A 216 18.40 2.98 -5.87
CA ALA A 216 17.14 2.39 -5.43
C ALA A 216 15.94 3.23 -5.88
N ALA A 217 14.81 2.57 -6.14
CA ALA A 217 13.63 3.23 -6.69
C ALA A 217 13.20 4.46 -5.88
N ALA A 218 13.28 4.39 -4.53
CA ALA A 218 12.94 5.49 -3.65
C ALA A 218 13.84 6.75 -3.81
N PHE A 219 15.03 6.60 -4.40
CA PHE A 219 15.99 7.69 -4.63
C PHE A 219 16.14 8.06 -6.12
N SER A 220 15.37 7.41 -7.01
CA SER A 220 15.46 7.60 -8.45
C SER A 220 14.63 8.79 -8.92
N GLU A 221 15.28 9.86 -9.33
CA GLU A 221 14.63 10.99 -10.01
C GLU A 221 13.97 10.52 -11.31
N LYS A 222 14.62 9.60 -12.04
CA LYS A 222 14.11 9.04 -13.28
C LYS A 222 12.77 8.31 -13.08
N LEU A 223 12.66 7.49 -12.00
CA LEU A 223 11.43 6.75 -11.73
C LEU A 223 10.36 7.62 -11.09
N ILE A 224 10.72 8.45 -10.10
CA ILE A 224 9.71 9.22 -9.35
C ILE A 224 9.30 10.47 -10.13
N ALA A 225 10.24 11.34 -10.49
CA ALA A 225 9.90 12.58 -11.18
C ALA A 225 9.62 12.34 -12.68
N GLY A 226 10.44 11.55 -13.36
CA GLY A 226 10.30 11.28 -14.78
C GLY A 226 9.10 10.39 -15.08
N LEU A 227 9.14 9.12 -14.63
CA LEU A 227 8.12 8.15 -14.97
C LEU A 227 6.82 8.37 -14.19
N LEU A 228 6.85 8.30 -12.86
CA LEU A 228 5.62 8.33 -12.06
C LEU A 228 4.88 9.69 -12.14
N ARG A 229 5.61 10.80 -11.95
CA ARG A 229 5.02 12.14 -12.01
C ARG A 229 4.83 12.64 -13.43
N GLY A 230 5.87 12.50 -14.28
CA GLY A 230 5.89 13.05 -15.64
C GLY A 230 5.05 12.22 -16.61
N GLU A 231 5.45 10.97 -16.88
CA GLU A 231 4.81 10.16 -17.92
C GLU A 231 3.46 9.58 -17.48
N MET A 232 3.38 9.06 -16.25
CA MET A 232 2.15 8.46 -15.71
C MET A 232 1.20 9.50 -15.09
N GLY A 233 1.62 10.76 -14.91
CA GLY A 233 0.80 11.88 -14.48
C GLY A 233 0.33 11.82 -13.02
N PHE A 234 0.95 11.02 -12.16
CA PHE A 234 0.53 10.85 -10.77
C PHE A 234 0.72 12.14 -9.95
N GLN A 235 -0.34 12.61 -9.30
CA GLN A 235 -0.33 13.83 -8.48
C GLN A 235 -0.55 13.55 -6.98
N GLY A 236 -0.77 12.30 -6.59
CA GLY A 236 -1.02 11.90 -5.21
C GLY A 236 0.25 11.87 -4.33
N VAL A 237 0.15 11.21 -3.19
CA VAL A 237 1.26 11.11 -2.22
C VAL A 237 2.24 10.01 -2.63
N VAL A 238 3.53 10.33 -2.67
CA VAL A 238 4.59 9.33 -2.74
C VAL A 238 5.02 8.99 -1.31
N VAL A 239 4.93 7.72 -0.96
CA VAL A 239 5.27 7.20 0.36
C VAL A 239 6.58 6.45 0.25
N THR A 240 7.52 6.73 1.13
CA THR A 240 8.70 5.88 1.27
C THR A 240 8.30 4.63 2.04
N ASP A 241 8.83 3.51 1.67
CA ASP A 241 8.91 2.35 2.57
C ASP A 241 9.91 2.66 3.69
N TRP A 242 9.93 1.99 4.83
CA TRP A 242 10.76 2.34 6.00
C TRP A 242 11.97 1.47 6.20
#